data_6187b90205a06e99f6805aec98deec3d
#
_entry.id   6187b90205a06e99f6805aec98deec3d
#
_cell.length_a   1.000
_cell.length_b   1.000
_cell.length_c   1.000
_cell.angle_alpha   90.00
_cell.angle_beta   90.00
_cell.angle_gamma   90.00
#
_symmetry.space_group_name_H-M   'P 1'
#
loop_
_entity.id
_entity.type
_entity.pdbx_description
1 polymer ?
#
loop_
_entity_poly.entity_id
_entity_poly.type
_entity_poly.pdbx_seq_one_letter_code
_entity_poly.pdbx_strand_id
1 'polypeptide(L)'
;MRKILSGTTTSSKKVGRRDEDRLVITIDQFRKSVGADLRYAWFPIDERPTVNVSASRDGINFLGGLTEDSETLFLECAGSFIKETTVRFLQSLQARFGEKLLVVLDKGSYFTAKKVKEFAEKSKLELLYLPTGMAKLNPTEECWRQLRSALGNQYFGEIDELRSEIRSAMTEINPPGLYQYLCR
;
A
#
# COMPACT_ATOMS: atom_id res chain seq x y z
N MET A 1 23.85 14.70 10.04
CA MET A 1 22.71 14.14 10.79
C MET A 1 21.55 15.12 11.07
N ARG A 2 21.79 16.41 11.33
CA ARG A 2 20.70 17.40 11.64
C ARG A 2 19.73 17.69 10.48
N LYS A 3 20.15 17.60 9.21
CA LYS A 3 19.29 17.91 8.05
C LYS A 3 18.19 16.86 7.76
N ILE A 4 18.41 15.59 8.13
CA ILE A 4 17.42 14.50 7.89
C ILE A 4 16.26 14.63 8.89
N LEU A 5 16.57 14.99 10.14
CA LEU A 5 15.54 15.16 11.18
C LEU A 5 14.63 16.37 10.91
N SER A 6 15.17 17.46 10.31
CA SER A 6 14.36 18.63 9.95
C SER A 6 13.37 18.34 8.81
N GLY A 7 13.74 17.48 7.85
CA GLY A 7 12.86 17.08 6.75
C GLY A 7 11.69 16.20 7.22
N THR A 8 11.95 15.27 8.13
CA THR A 8 10.92 14.39 8.71
C THR A 8 9.91 15.18 9.54
N THR A 9 10.41 16.10 10.35
CA THR A 9 9.56 16.96 11.19
C THR A 9 8.67 17.87 10.34
N THR A 10 9.15 18.37 9.20
CA THR A 10 8.36 19.23 8.31
C THR A 10 7.24 18.44 7.63
N SER A 11 7.49 17.21 7.18
CA SER A 11 6.47 16.36 6.56
C SER A 11 5.39 15.96 7.56
N SER A 12 5.79 15.49 8.76
CA SER A 12 4.83 15.12 9.81
C SER A 12 4.01 16.33 10.30
N LYS A 13 4.63 17.51 10.42
CA LYS A 13 3.92 18.75 10.79
C LYS A 13 2.92 19.19 9.72
N LYS A 14 3.21 18.96 8.44
CA LYS A 14 2.30 19.29 7.34
C LYS A 14 1.07 18.40 7.33
N VAL A 15 1.24 17.11 7.62
CA VAL A 15 0.12 16.14 7.72
C VAL A 15 -0.71 16.38 8.99
N GLY A 16 -0.08 16.73 10.11
CA GLY A 16 -0.78 17.02 11.37
C GLY A 16 -1.46 18.39 11.43
N ARG A 17 -1.18 19.32 10.51
CA ARG A 17 -1.98 20.52 10.32
C ARG A 17 -3.12 20.18 9.36
N ARG A 18 -4.29 19.87 9.89
CA ARG A 18 -5.53 19.80 9.12
C ARG A 18 -5.65 21.09 8.29
N ASP A 19 -5.42 20.98 7.01
CA ASP A 19 -6.11 21.80 6.04
C ASP A 19 -7.52 21.21 6.04
N GLU A 20 -8.44 21.81 6.81
CA GLU A 20 -9.77 21.24 7.17
C GLU A 20 -10.61 20.82 5.97
N ASP A 21 -10.12 21.06 4.78
CA ASP A 21 -10.79 20.86 3.50
C ASP A 21 -10.28 19.65 2.69
N ARG A 22 -9.27 18.88 3.13
CA ARG A 22 -8.68 17.78 2.34
C ARG A 22 -8.68 16.46 3.09
N LEU A 23 -9.21 15.43 2.44
CA LEU A 23 -9.10 14.06 2.93
C LEU A 23 -7.66 13.54 2.75
N VAL A 24 -7.05 13.07 3.83
CA VAL A 24 -5.70 12.49 3.79
C VAL A 24 -5.77 11.01 3.43
N ILE A 25 -5.02 10.62 2.42
CA ILE A 25 -4.92 9.23 1.95
C ILE A 25 -3.45 8.84 1.86
N THR A 26 -3.07 7.73 2.47
CA THR A 26 -1.77 7.10 2.21
C THR A 26 -1.91 6.04 1.13
N ILE A 27 -0.94 5.95 0.22
CA ILE A 27 -0.93 4.92 -0.83
C ILE A 27 0.36 4.11 -0.81
N ASP A 28 0.24 2.85 -1.21
CA ASP A 28 1.38 1.94 -1.31
C ASP A 28 1.10 0.80 -2.30
N GLN A 29 2.13 0.05 -2.64
CA GLN A 29 2.05 -1.09 -3.53
C GLN A 29 2.19 -2.41 -2.79
N PHE A 30 1.58 -3.44 -3.34
CA PHE A 30 1.66 -4.82 -2.86
C PHE A 30 1.79 -5.79 -4.02
N ARG A 31 2.65 -6.78 -3.86
CA ARG A 31 2.76 -7.92 -4.78
C ARG A 31 2.67 -9.22 -3.99
N LYS A 32 1.90 -10.18 -4.53
CA LYS A 32 1.88 -11.55 -4.07
C LYS A 32 2.07 -12.49 -5.26
N SER A 33 3.01 -13.41 -5.14
CA SER A 33 3.22 -14.48 -6.11
C SER A 33 2.39 -15.71 -5.75
N VAL A 34 2.18 -16.60 -6.71
CA VAL A 34 1.51 -17.89 -6.50
C VAL A 34 2.32 -18.81 -5.58
N GLY A 35 3.64 -18.63 -5.53
CA GLY A 35 4.50 -19.36 -4.61
C GLY A 35 4.21 -19.05 -3.15
N ALA A 36 4.45 -20.01 -2.27
CA ALA A 36 4.29 -19.80 -0.84
C ALA A 36 5.32 -18.84 -0.29
N ASP A 37 4.86 -17.83 0.47
CA ASP A 37 5.71 -17.02 1.33
C ASP A 37 5.88 -17.75 2.66
N LEU A 38 7.00 -18.44 2.83
CA LEU A 38 7.27 -19.19 4.05
C LEU A 38 7.43 -18.25 5.25
N ARG A 39 6.66 -18.52 6.30
CA ARG A 39 6.67 -17.75 7.54
C ARG A 39 6.81 -18.69 8.73
N TYR A 40 7.44 -18.19 9.76
CA TYR A 40 7.47 -18.89 11.04
C TYR A 40 6.04 -19.00 11.59
N ALA A 41 5.70 -20.21 12.02
CA ALA A 41 4.45 -20.51 12.70
C ALA A 41 4.73 -21.49 13.85
N TRP A 42 3.83 -21.52 14.82
CA TRP A 42 3.90 -22.48 15.92
C TRP A 42 3.13 -23.72 15.52
N PHE A 43 3.76 -24.86 15.73
CA PHE A 43 3.17 -26.19 15.48
C PHE A 43 3.30 -27.05 16.73
N PRO A 44 2.44 -28.05 16.93
CA PRO A 44 2.64 -29.04 17.98
C PRO A 44 4.03 -29.68 17.90
N ILE A 45 4.52 -30.13 19.06
CA ILE A 45 5.80 -30.85 19.13
C ILE A 45 5.68 -32.11 18.25
N ASP A 46 6.73 -32.37 17.47
CA ASP A 46 6.82 -33.48 16.51
C ASP A 46 6.01 -33.35 15.22
N GLU A 47 5.26 -32.26 15.02
CA GLU A 47 4.66 -31.95 13.73
C GLU A 47 5.61 -31.14 12.86
N ARG A 48 5.86 -31.62 11.64
CA ARG A 48 6.65 -30.88 10.62
C ARG A 48 5.79 -30.67 9.38
N PRO A 49 4.95 -29.63 9.36
CA PRO A 49 4.14 -29.39 8.20
C PRO A 49 5.01 -29.07 6.98
N THR A 50 4.60 -29.61 5.85
CA THR A 50 5.23 -29.31 4.56
C THR A 50 4.38 -28.35 3.78
N VAL A 51 5.02 -27.34 3.16
CA VAL A 51 4.35 -26.38 2.28
C VAL A 51 4.89 -26.59 0.87
N ASN A 52 4.01 -26.76 -0.09
CA ASN A 52 4.39 -26.81 -1.50
C ASN A 52 4.98 -25.44 -1.89
N VAL A 53 6.09 -25.49 -2.61
CA VAL A 53 6.73 -24.30 -3.14
C VAL A 53 6.80 -24.36 -4.65
N SER A 54 6.68 -23.22 -5.31
CA SER A 54 6.83 -23.10 -6.75
C SER A 54 7.93 -22.11 -7.09
N ALA A 55 8.67 -22.40 -8.14
CA ALA A 55 9.61 -21.46 -8.75
C ALA A 55 8.91 -20.42 -9.66
N SER A 56 7.59 -20.52 -9.84
CA SER A 56 6.85 -19.54 -10.65
C SER A 56 6.99 -18.14 -10.09
N ARG A 57 7.21 -17.18 -10.99
CA ARG A 57 7.24 -15.74 -10.69
C ARG A 57 5.91 -15.05 -10.95
N ASP A 58 4.89 -15.83 -11.36
CA ASP A 58 3.55 -15.31 -11.58
C ASP A 58 2.99 -14.75 -10.29
N GLY A 59 2.29 -13.65 -10.39
CA GLY A 59 1.75 -12.98 -9.23
C GLY A 59 0.87 -11.80 -9.60
N ILE A 60 0.19 -11.28 -8.61
CA ILE A 60 -0.73 -10.17 -8.76
C ILE A 60 -0.15 -8.95 -8.05
N ASN A 61 -0.27 -7.80 -8.71
CA ASN A 61 0.14 -6.51 -8.19
C ASN A 61 -1.10 -5.69 -7.82
N PHE A 62 -1.04 -5.01 -6.67
CA PHE A 62 -2.08 -4.10 -6.21
C PHE A 62 -1.48 -2.75 -5.84
N LEU A 63 -2.22 -1.69 -6.11
CA LEU A 63 -2.07 -0.42 -5.42
C LEU A 63 -3.18 -0.31 -4.38
N GLY A 64 -2.84 0.10 -3.18
CA GLY A 64 -3.76 0.30 -2.08
C GLY A 64 -3.71 1.72 -1.54
N GLY A 65 -4.87 2.21 -1.12
CA GLY A 65 -5.02 3.47 -0.43
C GLY A 65 -5.76 3.28 0.88
N LEU A 66 -5.34 4.01 1.90
CA LEU A 66 -5.96 4.07 3.22
C LEU A 66 -6.25 5.52 3.57
N THR A 67 -7.52 5.84 3.85
CA THR A 67 -7.93 7.18 4.28
C THR A 67 -7.76 7.38 5.78
N GLU A 68 -7.80 8.64 6.23
CA GLU A 68 -7.80 8.98 7.65
C GLU A 68 -9.02 8.42 8.40
N ASP A 69 -10.12 8.18 7.70
CA ASP A 69 -11.34 7.57 8.25
C ASP A 69 -11.29 6.02 8.21
N SER A 70 -10.11 5.45 7.95
CA SER A 70 -9.89 3.99 7.85
C SER A 70 -10.63 3.31 6.71
N GLU A 71 -11.08 4.05 5.69
CA GLU A 71 -11.57 3.46 4.45
C GLU A 71 -10.40 3.02 3.56
N THR A 72 -10.58 1.90 2.87
CA THR A 72 -9.57 1.35 1.96
C THR A 72 -10.05 1.32 0.52
N LEU A 73 -9.13 1.48 -0.42
CA LEU A 73 -9.33 1.21 -1.83
C LEU A 73 -8.16 0.39 -2.37
N PHE A 74 -8.44 -0.78 -2.94
CA PHE A 74 -7.45 -1.63 -3.57
C PHE A 74 -7.73 -1.76 -5.06
N LEU A 75 -6.71 -1.57 -5.89
CA LEU A 75 -6.77 -1.71 -7.34
C LEU A 75 -5.77 -2.75 -7.82
N GLU A 76 -6.25 -3.80 -8.47
CA GLU A 76 -5.41 -4.76 -9.17
C GLU A 76 -4.77 -4.10 -10.40
N CYS A 77 -3.45 -4.23 -10.52
CA CYS A 77 -2.68 -3.66 -11.61
C CYS A 77 -2.34 -4.76 -12.63
N ALA A 78 -2.70 -4.52 -13.89
CA ALA A 78 -2.24 -5.38 -14.98
C ALA A 78 -0.74 -5.21 -15.19
N GLY A 79 0.05 -6.25 -14.90
CA GLY A 79 1.50 -6.22 -15.06
C GLY A 79 2.24 -5.45 -13.96
N SER A 80 3.33 -4.78 -14.33
CA SER A 80 4.24 -4.10 -13.40
C SER A 80 3.69 -2.77 -12.90
N PHE A 81 4.26 -2.28 -11.77
CA PHE A 81 4.01 -0.92 -11.30
C PHE A 81 4.67 0.09 -12.24
N ILE A 82 3.85 0.83 -12.94
CA ILE A 82 4.28 1.88 -13.87
C ILE A 82 3.50 3.18 -13.61
N LYS A 83 4.00 4.27 -14.15
CA LYS A 83 3.36 5.59 -14.01
C LYS A 83 1.90 5.63 -14.47
N GLU A 84 1.55 4.82 -15.47
CA GLU A 84 0.18 4.70 -15.99
C GLU A 84 -0.77 4.06 -14.97
N THR A 85 -0.33 2.99 -14.30
CA THR A 85 -1.11 2.35 -13.23
C THR A 85 -1.28 3.28 -12.03
N THR A 86 -0.25 4.06 -11.70
CA THR A 86 -0.34 5.10 -10.66
C THR A 86 -1.37 6.16 -11.01
N VAL A 87 -1.35 6.69 -12.23
CA VAL A 87 -2.35 7.69 -12.67
C VAL A 87 -3.77 7.12 -12.61
N ARG A 88 -3.98 5.88 -13.09
CA ARG A 88 -5.30 5.21 -12.99
C ARG A 88 -5.74 5.05 -11.54
N PHE A 89 -4.83 4.73 -10.65
CA PHE A 89 -5.15 4.60 -9.23
C PHE A 89 -5.54 5.94 -8.61
N LEU A 90 -4.81 7.01 -8.90
CA LEU A 90 -5.17 8.37 -8.47
C LEU A 90 -6.54 8.81 -9.01
N GLN A 91 -6.88 8.45 -10.24
CA GLN A 91 -8.21 8.67 -10.81
C GLN A 91 -9.29 7.90 -10.03
N SER A 92 -9.02 6.65 -9.66
CA SER A 92 -9.94 5.84 -8.86
C SER A 92 -10.14 6.41 -7.47
N LEU A 93 -9.08 6.95 -6.84
CA LEU A 93 -9.17 7.65 -5.56
C LEU A 93 -10.07 8.89 -5.67
N GLN A 94 -9.88 9.71 -6.71
CA GLN A 94 -10.73 10.88 -6.91
C GLN A 94 -12.20 10.52 -7.18
N ALA A 95 -12.43 9.49 -7.99
CA ALA A 95 -13.79 9.03 -8.28
C ALA A 95 -14.50 8.51 -7.02
N ARG A 96 -13.77 7.91 -6.08
CA ARG A 96 -14.33 7.34 -4.84
C ARG A 96 -14.46 8.36 -3.73
N PHE A 97 -13.47 9.24 -3.55
CA PHE A 97 -13.32 10.10 -2.37
C PHE A 97 -13.42 11.60 -2.68
N GLY A 98 -13.58 11.98 -3.94
CA GLY A 98 -13.69 13.38 -4.37
C GLY A 98 -12.36 14.02 -4.76
N GLU A 99 -12.40 15.32 -5.06
CA GLU A 99 -11.29 16.04 -5.69
C GLU A 99 -10.25 16.58 -4.69
N LYS A 100 -10.64 16.82 -3.44
CA LYS A 100 -9.77 17.47 -2.44
C LYS A 100 -8.99 16.44 -1.64
N LEU A 101 -7.95 15.85 -2.24
CA LEU A 101 -7.12 14.83 -1.61
C LEU A 101 -5.70 15.31 -1.33
N LEU A 102 -5.18 14.96 -0.15
CA LEU A 102 -3.75 14.96 0.16
C LEU A 102 -3.27 13.51 0.13
N VAL A 103 -2.52 13.17 -0.92
CA VAL A 103 -2.03 11.80 -1.13
C VAL A 103 -0.60 11.68 -0.58
N VAL A 104 -0.42 10.84 0.43
CA VAL A 104 0.89 10.54 1.04
C VAL A 104 1.42 9.25 0.44
N LEU A 105 2.66 9.27 -0.06
CA LEU A 105 3.24 8.18 -0.82
C LEU A 105 4.77 8.14 -0.63
N ASP A 106 5.37 7.00 -0.93
CA ASP A 106 6.82 6.87 -0.96
C ASP A 106 7.43 7.50 -2.23
N LYS A 107 8.75 7.39 -2.38
CA LYS A 107 9.49 7.93 -3.54
C LYS A 107 9.75 6.86 -4.61
N GLY A 108 8.88 5.87 -4.77
CA GLY A 108 8.96 4.92 -5.87
C GLY A 108 9.01 5.64 -7.23
N SER A 109 9.78 5.11 -8.19
CA SER A 109 9.98 5.75 -9.49
C SER A 109 8.68 5.98 -10.26
N TYR A 110 7.72 5.06 -10.15
CA TYR A 110 6.40 5.16 -10.75
C TYR A 110 5.49 6.18 -10.04
N PHE A 111 5.76 6.50 -8.76
CA PHE A 111 5.07 7.57 -8.02
C PHE A 111 5.68 8.94 -8.29
N THR A 112 7.00 9.01 -8.49
CA THR A 112 7.71 10.29 -8.71
C THR A 112 7.77 10.71 -10.18
N ALA A 113 7.26 9.87 -11.08
CA ALA A 113 7.28 10.12 -12.53
C ALA A 113 6.61 11.45 -12.91
N LYS A 114 7.17 12.13 -13.91
CA LYS A 114 6.66 13.42 -14.43
C LYS A 114 5.17 13.36 -14.75
N LYS A 115 4.71 12.29 -15.42
CA LYS A 115 3.29 12.09 -15.77
C LYS A 115 2.36 12.08 -14.55
N VAL A 116 2.81 11.51 -13.43
CA VAL A 116 2.04 11.47 -12.17
C VAL A 116 1.92 12.87 -11.56
N LYS A 117 3.01 13.63 -11.56
CA LYS A 117 3.02 15.01 -11.05
C LYS A 117 2.15 15.93 -11.90
N GLU A 118 2.27 15.84 -13.23
CA GLU A 118 1.43 16.60 -14.16
C GLU A 118 -0.06 16.26 -14.00
N PHE A 119 -0.39 14.98 -13.78
CA PHE A 119 -1.76 14.57 -13.49
C PHE A 119 -2.25 15.18 -12.17
N ALA A 120 -1.46 15.09 -11.11
CA ALA A 120 -1.81 15.61 -9.80
C ALA A 120 -2.05 17.14 -9.84
N GLU A 121 -1.19 17.90 -10.54
CA GLU A 121 -1.36 19.34 -10.74
C GLU A 121 -2.68 19.67 -11.45
N LYS A 122 -2.95 19.01 -12.60
CA LYS A 122 -4.18 19.21 -13.37
C LYS A 122 -5.45 18.87 -12.58
N SER A 123 -5.36 17.85 -11.75
CA SER A 123 -6.46 17.33 -10.94
C SER A 123 -6.55 17.95 -9.56
N LYS A 124 -5.72 18.95 -9.25
CA LYS A 124 -5.64 19.64 -7.94
C LYS A 124 -5.38 18.71 -6.76
N LEU A 125 -4.75 17.55 -7.01
CA LEU A 125 -4.29 16.65 -5.96
C LEU A 125 -3.00 17.19 -5.33
N GLU A 126 -2.91 17.16 -4.02
CA GLU A 126 -1.65 17.42 -3.33
C GLU A 126 -0.90 16.10 -3.11
N LEU A 127 0.35 16.00 -3.57
CA LEU A 127 1.22 14.86 -3.34
C LEU A 127 2.23 15.18 -2.24
N LEU A 128 2.27 14.37 -1.19
CA LEU A 128 3.24 14.48 -0.10
C LEU A 128 4.11 13.22 -0.06
N TYR A 129 5.39 13.38 -0.38
CA TYR A 129 6.34 12.26 -0.40
C TYR A 129 6.96 12.03 0.96
N LEU A 130 6.87 10.77 1.45
CA LEU A 130 7.56 10.35 2.66
C LEU A 130 9.09 10.46 2.48
N PRO A 131 9.83 10.71 3.56
CA PRO A 131 11.29 10.65 3.51
C PRO A 131 11.78 9.27 3.11
N THR A 132 12.89 9.22 2.36
CA THR A 132 13.50 7.95 1.94
C THR A 132 13.85 7.08 3.16
N GLY A 133 13.52 5.79 3.09
CA GLY A 133 13.76 4.84 4.18
C GLY A 133 12.74 4.89 5.32
N MET A 134 11.66 5.66 5.18
CA MET A 134 10.61 5.81 6.19
C MET A 134 9.30 5.10 5.80
N ALA A 135 9.38 3.97 5.11
CA ALA A 135 8.19 3.18 4.72
C ALA A 135 7.31 2.82 5.92
N LYS A 136 7.91 2.58 7.10
CA LYS A 136 7.19 2.31 8.36
C LYS A 136 6.24 3.44 8.83
N LEU A 137 6.37 4.64 8.25
CA LEU A 137 5.43 5.74 8.48
C LEU A 137 4.18 5.62 7.58
N ASN A 138 4.17 4.69 6.62
CA ASN A 138 3.03 4.47 5.75
C ASN A 138 2.08 3.44 6.38
N PRO A 139 0.91 3.84 6.89
CA PRO A 139 -0.02 2.90 7.53
C PRO A 139 -0.62 1.88 6.55
N THR A 140 -0.60 2.14 5.25
CA THR A 140 -1.02 1.16 4.22
C THR A 140 -0.16 -0.11 4.26
N GLU A 141 1.11 -0.02 4.69
CA GLU A 141 1.98 -1.18 4.93
C GLU A 141 1.39 -2.16 5.96
N GLU A 142 0.63 -1.66 6.95
CA GLU A 142 -0.02 -2.51 7.94
C GLU A 142 -1.15 -3.35 7.30
N CYS A 143 -1.89 -2.78 6.34
CA CYS A 143 -2.87 -3.54 5.57
C CYS A 143 -2.18 -4.68 4.80
N TRP A 144 -1.02 -4.40 4.19
CA TRP A 144 -0.23 -5.41 3.50
C TRP A 144 0.36 -6.47 4.44
N ARG A 145 0.75 -6.08 5.65
CA ARG A 145 1.24 -7.02 6.68
C ARG A 145 0.15 -8.01 7.06
N GLN A 146 -1.08 -7.54 7.27
CA GLN A 146 -2.24 -8.40 7.57
C GLN A 146 -2.52 -9.34 6.39
N LEU A 147 -2.54 -8.82 5.17
CA LEU A 147 -2.76 -9.61 3.95
C LEU A 147 -1.67 -10.67 3.77
N ARG A 148 -0.38 -10.31 3.94
CA ARG A 148 0.72 -11.29 3.92
C ARG A 148 0.59 -12.33 5.03
N SER A 149 0.04 -11.98 6.19
CA SER A 149 -0.18 -12.93 7.27
C SER A 149 -1.29 -13.92 6.94
N ALA A 150 -2.40 -13.44 6.36
CA ALA A 150 -3.51 -14.28 5.95
C ALA A 150 -3.13 -15.26 4.82
N LEU A 151 -2.28 -14.82 3.88
CA LEU A 151 -1.84 -15.61 2.72
C LEU A 151 -0.49 -16.33 2.93
N GLY A 152 0.07 -16.28 4.14
CA GLY A 152 1.34 -16.92 4.46
C GLY A 152 1.25 -18.44 4.50
N ASN A 153 2.36 -19.13 4.19
CA ASN A 153 2.45 -20.60 4.16
C ASN A 153 1.45 -21.30 3.25
N GLN A 154 0.84 -20.57 2.30
CA GLN A 154 -0.10 -21.11 1.34
C GLN A 154 0.53 -21.11 -0.05
N TYR A 155 0.35 -22.20 -0.76
CA TYR A 155 0.71 -22.36 -2.17
C TYR A 155 -0.57 -22.31 -3.01
N PHE A 156 -0.54 -21.51 -4.05
CA PHE A 156 -1.65 -21.36 -4.98
C PHE A 156 -1.25 -22.02 -6.31
N GLY A 157 -2.05 -22.95 -6.80
CA GLY A 157 -1.77 -23.65 -8.05
C GLY A 157 -1.87 -22.73 -9.26
N GLU A 158 -2.84 -21.82 -9.23
CA GLU A 158 -3.16 -20.93 -10.33
C GLU A 158 -3.36 -19.47 -9.86
N ILE A 159 -3.22 -18.55 -10.82
CA ILE A 159 -3.34 -17.12 -10.57
C ILE A 159 -4.77 -16.71 -10.15
N ASP A 160 -5.79 -17.41 -10.65
CA ASP A 160 -7.18 -17.10 -10.32
C ASP A 160 -7.56 -17.57 -8.91
N GLU A 161 -6.99 -18.66 -8.45
CA GLU A 161 -7.09 -19.11 -7.07
C GLU A 161 -6.48 -18.05 -6.14
N LEU A 162 -5.22 -17.64 -6.42
CA LEU A 162 -4.56 -16.57 -5.68
C LEU A 162 -5.40 -15.28 -5.67
N ARG A 163 -6.01 -14.90 -6.79
CA ARG A 163 -6.84 -13.70 -6.90
C ARG A 163 -8.08 -13.80 -6.01
N SER A 164 -8.72 -14.94 -5.97
CA SER A 164 -9.88 -15.19 -5.13
C SER A 164 -9.52 -15.08 -3.65
N GLU A 165 -8.43 -15.73 -3.24
CA GLU A 165 -7.96 -15.69 -1.85
C GLU A 165 -7.52 -14.30 -1.42
N ILE A 166 -6.82 -13.54 -2.27
CA ILE A 166 -6.48 -12.14 -1.98
C ILE A 166 -7.74 -11.30 -1.76
N ARG A 167 -8.76 -11.45 -2.62
CA ARG A 167 -10.01 -10.70 -2.48
C ARG A 167 -10.74 -11.05 -1.20
N SER A 168 -10.80 -12.33 -0.85
CA SER A 168 -11.37 -12.78 0.42
C SER A 168 -10.61 -12.19 1.61
N ALA A 169 -9.29 -12.30 1.63
CA ALA A 169 -8.47 -11.77 2.70
C ALA A 169 -8.55 -10.22 2.81
N MET A 170 -8.77 -9.52 1.70
CA MET A 170 -8.96 -8.06 1.71
C MET A 170 -10.24 -7.64 2.45
N THR A 171 -11.28 -8.46 2.50
CA THR A 171 -12.51 -8.16 3.25
C THR A 171 -12.32 -8.25 4.77
N GLU A 172 -11.29 -8.98 5.20
CA GLU A 172 -10.98 -9.22 6.62
C GLU A 172 -9.91 -8.25 7.17
N ILE A 173 -9.37 -7.35 6.32
CA ILE A 173 -8.39 -6.36 6.78
C ILE A 173 -9.05 -5.43 7.80
N ASN A 174 -8.35 -5.24 8.93
CA ASN A 174 -8.68 -4.22 9.92
C ASN A 174 -7.73 -3.02 9.73
N PRO A 175 -8.15 -1.96 9.03
CA PRO A 175 -7.27 -0.85 8.69
C PRO A 175 -6.83 -0.10 9.95
N PRO A 176 -5.54 0.26 10.07
CA PRO A 176 -5.06 1.04 11.21
C PRO A 176 -5.49 2.51 11.11
N GLY A 177 -5.52 3.19 12.24
CA GLY A 177 -5.68 4.64 12.26
C GLY A 177 -4.46 5.34 11.63
N LEU A 178 -4.67 6.16 10.62
CA LEU A 178 -3.65 6.78 9.79
C LEU A 178 -2.67 7.64 10.63
N TYR A 179 -3.16 8.46 11.54
CA TYR A 179 -2.33 9.37 12.33
C TYR A 179 -1.46 8.68 13.37
N GLN A 180 -1.75 7.45 13.76
CA GLN A 180 -0.90 6.65 14.64
C GLN A 180 0.48 6.36 14.00
N TYR A 181 0.58 6.41 12.68
CA TYR A 181 1.79 6.18 11.92
C TYR A 181 2.45 7.48 11.46
N LEU A 182 1.71 8.41 10.90
CA LEU A 182 2.23 9.65 10.32
C LEU A 182 2.72 10.66 11.36
N CYS A 183 2.28 10.56 12.61
CA CYS A 183 2.62 11.49 13.70
C CYS A 183 3.64 10.93 14.70
N ARG A 184 4.28 9.81 14.38
CA ARG A 184 5.36 9.21 15.20
C ARG A 184 6.71 9.86 15.01
#